data_f419b073d5e4907f29d7182e17ef3a10
#
_entry.id   f419b073d5e4907f29d7182e17ef3a10
#
_cell.length_a   1.000
_cell.length_b   1.000
_cell.length_c   1.000
_cell.angle_alpha   90.00
_cell.angle_beta   90.00
_cell.angle_gamma   90.00
#
_symmetry.space_group_name_H-M   'P 1'
#
loop_
_entity.id
_entity.type
_entity.pdbx_description
1 polymer ?
#
loop_
_entity_poly.entity_id
_entity_poly.type
_entity_poly.pdbx_seq_one_letter_code
_entity_poly.pdbx_strand_id
1 'polypeptide(L)'
;VGSEMCIRDSSVTRMCDYFATSYSILNRDLLLSSAILHDIGKVKELSDFPDNDYTDEGQLIGHIVIGVEMIDDAIRSIPDFPVKLAHELKHCIVAHHGELEYGSPKKPALAEAVALNMADSTDAKLQTLTELFKGKTGTEWLGYNRLFESNLRRASED
;
A
#
# COMPACT_ATOMS: atom_id res chain seq x y z
N VAL A 1 15.95 0.72 -3.33
CA VAL A 1 14.79 0.61 -2.41
C VAL A 1 14.15 1.97 -2.18
N GLY A 2 14.89 3.03 -1.84
CA GLY A 2 14.30 4.36 -1.62
C GLY A 2 13.59 4.94 -2.85
N SER A 3 14.14 4.80 -4.05
CA SER A 3 13.53 5.29 -5.28
C SER A 3 12.34 4.42 -5.75
N GLU A 4 12.39 3.12 -5.53
CA GLU A 4 11.28 2.21 -5.88
C GLU A 4 10.09 2.38 -4.94
N MET A 5 10.32 2.58 -3.63
CA MET A 5 9.27 2.95 -2.68
C MET A 5 8.59 4.27 -3.07
N CYS A 6 9.35 5.32 -3.35
CA CYS A 6 8.78 6.60 -3.80
C CYS A 6 7.97 6.50 -5.09
N ILE A 7 8.38 5.63 -6.04
CA ILE A 7 7.63 5.40 -7.29
C ILE A 7 6.34 4.64 -7.00
N ARG A 8 6.37 3.63 -6.13
CA ARG A 8 5.22 2.84 -5.72
C ARG A 8 4.20 3.68 -4.96
N ASP A 9 4.62 4.44 -3.95
CA ASP A 9 3.74 5.35 -3.20
C ASP A 9 3.08 6.37 -4.13
N SER A 10 3.80 6.83 -5.14
CA SER A 10 3.27 7.75 -6.15
C SER A 10 2.21 7.09 -7.06
N SER A 11 2.33 5.80 -7.41
CA SER A 11 1.31 5.11 -8.21
C SER A 11 0.06 4.79 -7.42
N VAL A 12 0.19 4.32 -6.17
CA VAL A 12 -0.94 4.12 -5.25
C VAL A 12 -1.69 5.42 -5.01
N THR A 13 -0.96 6.52 -4.74
CA THR A 13 -1.57 7.85 -4.53
C THR A 13 -2.35 8.32 -5.76
N ARG A 14 -1.83 8.14 -6.98
CA ARG A 14 -2.55 8.50 -8.21
C ARG A 14 -3.81 7.68 -8.43
N MET A 15 -3.78 6.38 -8.13
CA MET A 15 -4.98 5.55 -8.17
C MET A 15 -6.02 6.01 -7.15
N CYS A 16 -5.60 6.32 -5.94
CA CYS A 16 -6.48 6.87 -4.90
C CYS A 16 -7.09 8.22 -5.30
N ASP A 17 -6.33 9.09 -5.95
CA ASP A 17 -6.84 10.37 -6.49
C ASP A 17 -7.89 10.15 -7.59
N TYR A 18 -7.65 9.21 -8.49
CA TYR A 18 -8.62 8.80 -9.49
C TYR A 18 -9.90 8.26 -8.85
N PHE A 19 -9.79 7.39 -7.83
CA PHE A 19 -10.95 6.86 -7.12
C PHE A 19 -11.74 7.98 -6.45
N ALA A 20 -11.08 8.89 -5.73
CA ALA A 20 -11.74 10.02 -5.06
C ALA A 20 -12.42 10.98 -6.05
N THR A 21 -11.90 11.12 -7.25
CA THR A 21 -12.52 11.92 -8.31
C THR A 21 -13.73 11.21 -8.91
N SER A 22 -13.68 9.88 -9.02
CA SER A 22 -14.71 9.08 -9.69
C SER A 22 -15.87 8.69 -8.75
N TYR A 23 -15.62 8.58 -7.44
CA TYR A 23 -16.58 8.10 -6.45
C TYR A 23 -16.79 9.13 -5.34
N SER A 24 -17.92 9.83 -5.38
CA SER A 24 -18.26 10.92 -4.44
C SER A 24 -18.44 10.49 -2.97
N ILE A 25 -18.53 9.19 -2.70
CA ILE A 25 -18.59 8.65 -1.34
C ILE A 25 -17.25 8.78 -0.60
N LEU A 26 -16.14 8.95 -1.33
CA LEU A 26 -14.79 8.98 -0.76
C LEU A 26 -14.42 10.39 -0.29
N ASN A 27 -13.93 10.49 0.94
CA ASN A 27 -13.24 11.68 1.41
C ASN A 27 -11.84 11.71 0.80
N ARG A 28 -11.64 12.60 -0.19
CA ARG A 28 -10.39 12.70 -0.95
C ARG A 28 -9.18 12.99 -0.05
N ASP A 29 -9.32 13.91 0.90
CA ASP A 29 -8.19 14.33 1.74
C ASP A 29 -7.75 13.20 2.68
N LEU A 30 -8.70 12.47 3.27
CA LEU A 30 -8.42 11.30 4.09
C LEU A 30 -7.76 10.19 3.26
N LEU A 31 -8.30 9.90 2.07
CA LEU A 31 -7.78 8.84 1.21
C LEU A 31 -6.36 9.13 0.73
N LEU A 32 -6.09 10.36 0.26
CA LEU A 32 -4.75 10.74 -0.20
C LEU A 32 -3.72 10.79 0.93
N SER A 33 -4.10 11.33 2.10
CA SER A 33 -3.24 11.31 3.28
C SER A 33 -2.92 9.87 3.70
N SER A 34 -3.91 8.99 3.68
CA SER A 34 -3.72 7.57 3.98
C SER A 34 -2.82 6.89 2.95
N ALA A 35 -3.00 7.19 1.66
CA ALA A 35 -2.18 6.62 0.58
C ALA A 35 -0.70 7.02 0.68
N ILE A 36 -0.42 8.26 1.12
CA ILE A 36 0.96 8.73 1.31
C ILE A 36 1.60 8.08 2.55
N LEU A 37 0.81 7.80 3.58
CA LEU A 37 1.30 7.37 4.88
C LEU A 37 1.18 5.86 5.15
N HIS A 38 0.53 5.08 4.27
CA HIS A 38 0.19 3.68 4.56
C HIS A 38 1.41 2.83 4.89
N ASP A 39 2.51 3.07 4.22
CA ASP A 39 3.78 2.35 4.34
C ASP A 39 4.87 3.11 5.13
N ILE A 40 4.53 4.22 5.81
CA ILE A 40 5.52 5.05 6.51
C ILE A 40 6.36 4.27 7.53
N GLY A 41 5.79 3.23 8.13
CA GLY A 41 6.49 2.37 9.08
C GLY A 41 7.67 1.61 8.50
N LYS A 42 7.73 1.42 7.18
CA LYS A 42 8.86 0.79 6.49
C LYS A 42 10.17 1.55 6.65
N VAL A 43 10.10 2.85 6.94
CA VAL A 43 11.29 3.68 7.24
C VAL A 43 12.05 3.19 8.48
N LYS A 44 11.34 2.56 9.44
CA LYS A 44 11.95 1.96 10.63
C LYS A 44 12.00 0.43 10.57
N GLU A 45 11.12 -0.18 9.77
CA GLU A 45 11.09 -1.63 9.57
C GLU A 45 12.37 -2.14 8.90
N LEU A 46 12.94 -1.34 7.99
CA LEU A 46 14.11 -1.69 7.20
C LEU A 46 15.31 -0.82 7.60
N SER A 47 16.50 -1.41 7.60
CA SER A 47 17.75 -0.70 7.77
C SER A 47 18.07 0.19 6.56
N ASP A 48 18.99 1.12 6.74
CA ASP A 48 19.44 2.03 5.67
C ASP A 48 20.06 1.27 4.48
N PHE A 49 19.98 1.90 3.30
CA PHE A 49 20.69 1.44 2.12
C PHE A 49 22.22 1.41 2.40
N PRO A 50 22.99 0.40 1.95
CA PRO A 50 22.58 -0.61 0.92
C PRO A 50 21.98 -1.90 1.49
N ASP A 51 22.01 -2.15 2.78
CA ASP A 51 21.69 -3.45 3.36
C ASP A 51 20.21 -3.79 3.23
N ASN A 52 19.33 -2.83 3.53
CA ASN A 52 17.87 -2.99 3.45
C ASN A 52 17.35 -4.26 4.15
N ASP A 53 18.01 -4.67 5.21
CA ASP A 53 17.61 -5.79 6.04
C ASP A 53 16.54 -5.37 7.05
N TYR A 54 15.78 -6.32 7.56
CA TYR A 54 14.84 -6.04 8.63
C TYR A 54 15.57 -5.63 9.91
N THR A 55 15.12 -4.55 10.53
CA THR A 55 15.55 -4.18 11.89
C THR A 55 14.90 -5.12 12.92
N ASP A 56 15.41 -5.13 14.16
CA ASP A 56 14.77 -5.87 15.26
C ASP A 56 13.34 -5.37 15.50
N GLU A 57 13.11 -4.06 15.43
CA GLU A 57 11.77 -3.44 15.52
C GLU A 57 10.88 -3.91 14.37
N GLY A 58 11.41 -3.95 13.14
CA GLY A 58 10.71 -4.44 11.96
C GLY A 58 10.29 -5.90 12.09
N GLN A 59 11.18 -6.76 12.56
CA GLN A 59 10.92 -8.20 12.75
C GLN A 59 9.90 -8.48 13.87
N LEU A 60 9.93 -7.70 14.96
CA LEU A 60 9.11 -7.95 16.13
C LEU A 60 7.75 -7.27 16.06
N ILE A 61 7.64 -6.11 15.41
CA ILE A 61 6.46 -5.25 15.44
C ILE A 61 5.82 -5.12 14.06
N GLY A 62 6.61 -4.94 13.01
CA GLY A 62 6.17 -4.78 11.63
C GLY A 62 5.68 -3.36 11.29
N HIS A 63 5.78 -2.99 10.00
CA HIS A 63 5.57 -1.61 9.52
C HIS A 63 4.18 -1.04 9.80
N ILE A 64 3.13 -1.87 9.86
CA ILE A 64 1.75 -1.39 10.10
C ILE A 64 1.64 -0.76 11.49
N VAL A 65 2.12 -1.45 12.52
CA VAL A 65 2.06 -0.95 13.91
C VAL A 65 3.02 0.22 14.10
N ILE A 66 4.25 0.08 13.61
CA ILE A 66 5.25 1.16 13.61
C ILE A 66 4.69 2.42 12.93
N GLY A 67 4.03 2.27 11.78
CA GLY A 67 3.40 3.36 11.05
C GLY A 67 2.30 4.06 11.86
N VAL A 68 1.47 3.29 12.57
CA VAL A 68 0.44 3.85 13.45
C VAL A 68 1.05 4.64 14.61
N GLU A 69 2.13 4.15 15.21
CA GLU A 69 2.84 4.85 16.29
C GLU A 69 3.44 6.16 15.77
N MET A 70 4.09 6.16 14.62
CA MET A 70 4.65 7.37 13.99
C MET A 70 3.56 8.41 13.71
N ILE A 71 2.41 7.97 13.20
CA ILE A 71 1.27 8.85 12.91
C ILE A 71 0.66 9.38 14.22
N ASP A 72 0.54 8.56 15.25
CA ASP A 72 0.01 8.98 16.55
C ASP A 72 0.90 10.04 17.19
N ASP A 73 2.22 9.87 17.14
CA ASP A 73 3.18 10.85 17.62
C ASP A 73 3.10 12.18 16.85
N ALA A 74 2.97 12.11 15.53
CA ALA A 74 2.80 13.30 14.70
C ALA A 74 1.48 14.04 15.02
N ILE A 75 0.37 13.31 15.18
CA ILE A 75 -0.94 13.87 15.55
C ILE A 75 -0.87 14.57 16.91
N ARG A 76 -0.19 13.99 17.90
CA ARG A 76 -0.01 14.60 19.23
C ARG A 76 0.72 15.95 19.19
N SER A 77 1.55 16.15 18.17
CA SER A 77 2.28 17.42 17.99
C SER A 77 1.43 18.52 17.35
N ILE A 78 0.24 18.19 16.83
CA ILE A 78 -0.68 19.14 16.19
C ILE A 78 -1.77 19.55 17.17
N PRO A 79 -1.81 20.82 17.63
CA PRO A 79 -2.86 21.29 18.53
C PRO A 79 -4.26 21.06 17.94
N ASP A 80 -5.17 20.63 18.78
CA ASP A 80 -6.60 20.46 18.46
C ASP A 80 -6.89 19.54 17.25
N PHE A 81 -5.99 18.59 16.94
CA PHE A 81 -6.24 17.61 15.88
C PHE A 81 -7.54 16.83 16.15
N PRO A 82 -8.49 16.76 15.19
CA PRO A 82 -9.79 16.12 15.44
C PRO A 82 -9.65 14.63 15.75
N VAL A 83 -10.12 14.21 16.92
CA VAL A 83 -10.00 12.82 17.41
C VAL A 83 -10.62 11.80 16.45
N LYS A 84 -11.77 12.13 15.85
CA LYS A 84 -12.42 11.24 14.87
C LYS A 84 -11.54 11.04 13.65
N LEU A 85 -10.99 12.12 13.09
CA LEU A 85 -10.09 12.06 11.93
C LEU A 85 -8.82 11.27 12.26
N ALA A 86 -8.27 11.41 13.47
CA ALA A 86 -7.13 10.61 13.93
C ALA A 86 -7.44 9.11 13.93
N HIS A 87 -8.64 8.72 14.37
CA HIS A 87 -9.07 7.32 14.35
C HIS A 87 -9.28 6.81 12.93
N GLU A 88 -9.89 7.61 12.04
CA GLU A 88 -10.14 7.29 10.63
C GLU A 88 -8.82 7.10 9.86
N LEU A 89 -7.88 8.03 10.03
CA LEU A 89 -6.55 7.91 9.41
C LEU A 89 -5.81 6.66 9.90
N LYS A 90 -5.73 6.45 11.21
CA LYS A 90 -5.10 5.24 11.78
C LYS A 90 -5.81 3.96 11.33
N HIS A 91 -7.14 3.97 11.18
CA HIS A 91 -7.87 2.84 10.65
C HIS A 91 -7.45 2.50 9.21
N CYS A 92 -7.30 3.49 8.34
CA CYS A 92 -6.82 3.25 6.98
C CYS A 92 -5.44 2.58 6.97
N ILE A 93 -4.55 2.98 7.89
CA ILE A 93 -3.22 2.37 8.00
C ILE A 93 -3.30 0.93 8.51
N VAL A 94 -4.03 0.64 9.61
CA VAL A 94 -4.12 -0.74 10.14
C VAL A 94 -4.85 -1.70 9.23
N ALA A 95 -5.66 -1.21 8.29
CA ALA A 95 -6.52 -2.02 7.43
C ALA A 95 -6.01 -2.11 5.98
N HIS A 96 -4.88 -1.46 5.62
CA HIS A 96 -4.50 -1.33 4.22
C HIS A 96 -4.14 -2.67 3.53
N HIS A 97 -3.68 -3.69 4.25
CA HIS A 97 -3.50 -5.03 3.70
C HIS A 97 -4.81 -5.78 3.44
N GLY A 98 -5.94 -5.28 3.94
CA GLY A 98 -7.30 -5.77 3.66
C GLY A 98 -7.71 -6.99 4.46
N GLU A 99 -6.95 -8.07 4.43
CA GLU A 99 -7.28 -9.32 5.09
C GLU A 99 -6.37 -9.60 6.29
N LEU A 100 -6.94 -10.26 7.33
CA LEU A 100 -6.18 -10.66 8.52
C LEU A 100 -5.05 -11.64 8.17
N GLU A 101 -5.26 -12.48 7.16
CA GLU A 101 -4.28 -13.44 6.65
C GLU A 101 -3.05 -12.75 6.04
N TYR A 102 -3.20 -11.52 5.57
CA TYR A 102 -2.10 -10.71 5.03
C TYR A 102 -1.45 -9.81 6.08
N GLY A 103 -1.75 -10.05 7.37
CA GLY A 103 -1.17 -9.31 8.49
C GLY A 103 -1.88 -8.00 8.84
N SER A 104 -3.04 -7.72 8.25
CA SER A 104 -3.84 -6.55 8.63
C SER A 104 -4.46 -6.75 10.01
N PRO A 105 -4.21 -5.88 11.02
CA PRO A 105 -4.85 -6.00 12.33
C PRO A 105 -6.37 -5.85 12.31
N LYS A 106 -6.91 -5.19 11.29
CA LYS A 106 -8.34 -4.97 11.05
C LYS A 106 -8.67 -5.08 9.57
N LYS A 107 -9.88 -5.57 9.28
CA LYS A 107 -10.45 -5.44 7.93
C LYS A 107 -10.91 -4.01 7.67
N PRO A 108 -10.86 -3.53 6.42
CA PRO A 108 -11.34 -2.21 6.05
C PRO A 108 -12.81 -2.00 6.42
N ALA A 109 -13.10 -0.95 7.19
CA ALA A 109 -14.44 -0.57 7.64
C ALA A 109 -14.90 0.81 7.12
N LEU A 110 -13.97 1.57 6.50
CA LEU A 110 -14.24 2.82 5.81
C LEU A 110 -14.10 2.63 4.30
N ALA A 111 -14.87 3.39 3.52
CA ALA A 111 -14.77 3.38 2.06
C ALA A 111 -13.34 3.72 1.59
N GLU A 112 -12.69 4.66 2.26
CA GLU A 112 -11.31 5.07 2.00
C GLU A 112 -10.32 3.94 2.29
N ALA A 113 -10.51 3.18 3.36
CA ALA A 113 -9.66 2.03 3.68
C ALA A 113 -9.81 0.90 2.63
N VAL A 114 -11.03 0.68 2.12
CA VAL A 114 -11.29 -0.26 1.02
C VAL A 114 -10.60 0.21 -0.26
N ALA A 115 -10.76 1.50 -0.61
CA ALA A 115 -10.15 2.07 -1.80
C ALA A 115 -8.61 2.02 -1.75
N LEU A 116 -8.01 2.33 -0.59
CA LEU A 116 -6.57 2.22 -0.38
C LEU A 116 -6.07 0.78 -0.55
N ASN A 117 -6.71 -0.19 0.08
CA ASN A 117 -6.35 -1.60 -0.09
C ASN A 117 -6.43 -2.05 -1.55
N MET A 118 -7.47 -1.64 -2.28
CA MET A 118 -7.61 -1.94 -3.71
C MET A 118 -6.47 -1.32 -4.54
N ALA A 119 -6.12 -0.06 -4.28
CA ALA A 119 -5.05 0.62 -4.98
C ALA A 119 -3.68 -0.06 -4.73
N ASP A 120 -3.34 -0.34 -3.48
CA ASP A 120 -2.08 -0.99 -3.11
C ASP A 120 -2.00 -2.42 -3.67
N SER A 121 -3.07 -3.21 -3.53
CA SER A 121 -3.15 -4.57 -4.09
C SER A 121 -3.04 -4.57 -5.63
N THR A 122 -3.65 -3.58 -6.30
CA THR A 122 -3.57 -3.43 -7.75
C THR A 122 -2.15 -3.10 -8.19
N ASP A 123 -1.51 -2.14 -7.54
CA ASP A 123 -0.13 -1.76 -7.83
C ASP A 123 0.81 -2.96 -7.66
N ALA A 124 0.72 -3.66 -6.53
CA ALA A 124 1.55 -4.83 -6.25
C ALA A 124 1.41 -5.93 -7.31
N LYS A 125 0.18 -6.22 -7.75
CA LYS A 125 -0.08 -7.21 -8.79
C LYS A 125 0.44 -6.79 -10.16
N LEU A 126 0.23 -5.52 -10.55
CA LEU A 126 0.71 -5.00 -11.83
C LEU A 126 2.23 -4.91 -11.88
N GLN A 127 2.88 -4.56 -10.78
CA GLN A 127 4.36 -4.60 -10.69
C GLN A 127 4.88 -6.04 -10.83
N THR A 128 4.24 -7.01 -10.16
CA THR A 128 4.59 -8.42 -10.31
C THR A 128 4.45 -8.88 -11.76
N LEU A 129 3.36 -8.51 -12.45
CA LEU A 129 3.18 -8.81 -13.88
C LEU A 129 4.24 -8.14 -14.73
N THR A 130 4.59 -6.89 -14.45
CA THR A 130 5.64 -6.15 -15.14
C THR A 130 6.98 -6.89 -15.07
N GLU A 131 7.36 -7.37 -13.90
CA GLU A 131 8.60 -8.15 -13.73
C GLU A 131 8.51 -9.53 -14.41
N LEU A 132 7.37 -10.23 -14.33
CA LEU A 132 7.15 -11.52 -14.99
C LEU A 132 7.26 -11.42 -16.52
N PHE A 133 6.83 -10.30 -17.09
CA PHE A 133 6.88 -10.06 -18.54
C PHE A 133 8.16 -9.36 -19.02
N LYS A 134 9.04 -8.96 -18.12
CA LYS A 134 10.29 -8.27 -18.45
C LYS A 134 11.17 -9.12 -19.37
N GLY A 135 11.59 -8.55 -20.50
CA GLY A 135 12.41 -9.23 -21.50
C GLY A 135 11.68 -10.30 -22.33
N LYS A 136 10.37 -10.44 -22.19
CA LYS A 136 9.56 -11.36 -22.97
C LYS A 136 8.78 -10.58 -24.02
N THR A 137 8.98 -10.94 -25.29
CA THR A 137 8.40 -10.27 -26.47
C THR A 137 7.45 -11.21 -27.16
N GLY A 138 6.30 -11.40 -26.90
CA GLY A 138 5.40 -12.31 -27.62
C GLY A 138 4.21 -12.72 -26.78
N THR A 139 3.34 -13.50 -27.39
CA THR A 139 2.08 -13.99 -26.82
C THR A 139 2.19 -15.42 -26.28
N GLU A 140 3.39 -15.85 -25.90
CA GLU A 140 3.63 -17.18 -25.36
C GLU A 140 3.07 -17.32 -23.95
N TRP A 141 2.53 -18.50 -23.65
CA TRP A 141 2.07 -18.83 -22.30
C TRP A 141 3.26 -19.05 -21.37
N LEU A 142 3.27 -18.35 -20.20
CA LEU A 142 4.36 -18.40 -19.23
C LEU A 142 4.27 -19.58 -18.26
N GLY A 143 3.17 -20.32 -18.29
CA GLY A 143 2.88 -21.36 -17.31
C GLY A 143 2.04 -20.87 -16.13
N TYR A 144 1.68 -21.79 -15.25
CA TYR A 144 0.85 -21.50 -14.07
C TYR A 144 1.61 -20.66 -13.06
N ASN A 145 0.99 -19.55 -12.65
CA ASN A 145 1.51 -18.69 -11.60
C ASN A 145 0.61 -18.79 -10.35
N ARG A 146 1.21 -19.09 -9.19
CA ARG A 146 0.48 -19.29 -7.94
C ARG A 146 -0.20 -18.03 -7.42
N LEU A 147 0.42 -16.85 -7.58
CA LEU A 147 -0.15 -15.58 -7.10
C LEU A 147 -1.43 -15.21 -7.84
N PHE A 148 -1.50 -15.53 -9.13
CA PHE A 148 -2.66 -15.22 -9.97
C PHE A 148 -3.59 -16.43 -10.16
N GLU A 149 -3.21 -17.61 -9.66
CA GLU A 149 -3.94 -18.87 -9.82
C GLU A 149 -4.33 -19.13 -11.28
N SER A 150 -3.47 -18.74 -12.21
CA SER A 150 -3.74 -18.78 -13.65
C SER A 150 -2.48 -18.98 -14.46
N ASN A 151 -2.66 -19.49 -15.68
CA ASN A 151 -1.62 -19.44 -16.70
C ASN A 151 -1.64 -18.05 -17.36
N LEU A 152 -0.49 -17.41 -17.46
CA LEU A 152 -0.37 -16.01 -17.87
C LEU A 152 0.26 -15.88 -19.26
N ARG A 153 -0.18 -14.88 -20.01
CA ARG A 153 0.49 -14.43 -21.24
C ARG A 153 0.26 -12.93 -21.46
N ARG A 154 1.09 -12.31 -22.28
CA ARG A 154 0.87 -10.92 -22.73
C ARG A 154 -0.27 -10.85 -23.75
N ALA A 155 -0.92 -9.71 -23.83
CA ALA A 155 -1.80 -9.37 -24.93
C ALA A 155 -0.98 -9.19 -26.23
N SER A 156 -1.62 -9.41 -27.39
CA SER A 156 -1.02 -9.10 -28.69
C SER A 156 -0.83 -7.58 -28.81
N GLU A 157 0.29 -7.18 -29.40
CA GLU A 157 0.55 -5.80 -29.84
C GLU A 157 0.22 -5.76 -31.34
N ASP A 158 -1.04 -5.51 -31.70
CA ASP A 158 -1.48 -5.32 -33.09
C ASP A 158 -1.61 -3.84 -33.42
#